data_231c133c8af0e16ef79e23f9ca38a53a
#
_entry.id   231c133c8af0e16ef79e23f9ca38a53a
#
_cell.length_a   1.000
_cell.length_b   1.000
_cell.length_c   1.000
_cell.angle_alpha   90.00
_cell.angle_beta   90.00
_cell.angle_gamma   90.00
#
_symmetry.space_group_name_H-M   'P 1'
#
loop_
_entity.id
_entity.type
_entity.pdbx_description
1 polymer ?
#
loop_
_entity_poly.entity_id
_entity_poly.type
_entity_poly.pdbx_seq_one_letter_code
_entity_poly.pdbx_strand_id
1 'polypeptide(L)'
;MTGMSDTVYAEHVPALAASALTGPPEGLAAFPGRLVDWQRVHGRHALPWQQTQDPYRVWLSEIMLQQTQVSTVLDYYTRFLDRFPTVADLAAAPLDDVLALWAGLGYYSRARNLHRCAQDVVARFGGEFPRSAEQLETLPGIGRSTASAVAAFCFGERVAILDGNVKRVLSRVLAYEGDLAQARATRALWDIATRLLPRENLARTMPAYTQAQMDLGATLCTPKRPDCPRCPVQDLCAGYRLGEPTRFPIKSRVLKRSSQTLWLLWLRRADGAVWLSQRPVPGVWAGLFCLCLLYTSDAADDSLR
;
A
#
# COMPACT_ATOMS: atom_id res chain seq x y z
N MET A 1 55.72 -18.63 -15.02
CA MET A 1 55.32 -19.74 -14.16
C MET A 1 54.18 -19.27 -13.32
N THR A 2 53.03 -19.86 -13.63
CA THR A 2 51.88 -20.17 -12.80
C THR A 2 51.18 -18.96 -12.15
N GLY A 3 50.07 -18.43 -12.59
CA GLY A 3 48.84 -19.08 -13.09
C GLY A 3 48.06 -19.66 -11.95
N MET A 4 47.20 -18.84 -11.28
CA MET A 4 46.05 -19.41 -10.56
C MET A 4 44.82 -18.57 -10.84
N SER A 5 43.93 -19.21 -11.51
CA SER A 5 42.62 -18.83 -11.93
C SER A 5 41.69 -18.69 -10.74
N ASP A 6 41.07 -17.53 -10.60
CA ASP A 6 39.83 -17.40 -9.83
C ASP A 6 38.65 -17.78 -10.72
N THR A 7 38.29 -19.05 -10.59
CA THR A 7 37.11 -19.63 -11.24
C THR A 7 36.08 -19.90 -10.17
N VAL A 8 34.86 -19.35 -10.37
CA VAL A 8 33.57 -19.92 -10.04
C VAL A 8 33.10 -19.89 -8.58
N TYR A 9 32.11 -19.07 -8.30
CA TYR A 9 30.87 -19.51 -7.65
C TYR A 9 29.69 -18.70 -8.24
N ALA A 10 29.38 -19.00 -9.50
CA ALA A 10 28.05 -18.73 -10.04
C ALA A 10 27.22 -20.00 -9.79
N GLU A 11 26.77 -20.19 -8.54
CA GLU A 11 25.82 -21.27 -8.26
C GLU A 11 24.48 -20.95 -8.87
N HIS A 12 24.12 -21.77 -9.80
CA HIS A 12 22.82 -21.98 -10.41
C HIS A 12 21.70 -21.87 -9.38
N VAL A 13 20.98 -20.77 -9.43
CA VAL A 13 19.56 -20.79 -9.05
C VAL A 13 18.86 -21.48 -10.22
N PRO A 14 18.28 -22.68 -10.06
CA PRO A 14 17.57 -23.32 -11.15
C PRO A 14 16.48 -22.35 -11.59
N ALA A 15 16.50 -21.99 -12.87
CA ALA A 15 15.39 -21.36 -13.53
C ALA A 15 14.21 -22.31 -13.34
N LEU A 16 13.33 -22.02 -12.38
CA LEU A 16 12.04 -22.67 -12.27
C LEU A 16 11.37 -22.46 -13.63
N ALA A 17 11.40 -23.51 -14.42
CA ALA A 17 10.75 -23.59 -15.70
C ALA A 17 9.35 -22.99 -15.55
N ALA A 18 8.96 -22.13 -16.47
CA ALA A 18 7.62 -21.59 -16.62
C ALA A 18 6.69 -22.72 -17.10
N SER A 19 6.59 -23.78 -16.30
CA SER A 19 5.63 -24.87 -16.46
C SER A 19 4.58 -24.68 -15.37
N ALA A 20 3.35 -24.56 -15.80
CA ALA A 20 2.08 -24.47 -15.11
C ALA A 20 1.99 -25.17 -13.74
N LEU A 21 2.63 -24.61 -12.72
CA LEU A 21 2.36 -24.99 -11.34
C LEU A 21 1.04 -24.31 -10.92
N THR A 22 -0.07 -25.00 -11.17
CA THR A 22 -1.43 -24.49 -10.93
C THR A 22 -1.85 -24.54 -9.46
N GLY A 23 -1.00 -25.05 -8.55
CA GLY A 23 -1.29 -25.25 -7.14
C GLY A 23 -0.49 -24.39 -6.18
N PRO A 24 -0.86 -24.36 -4.88
CA PRO A 24 -0.06 -23.73 -3.84
C PRO A 24 1.35 -24.34 -3.77
N PRO A 25 2.37 -23.62 -3.27
CA PRO A 25 3.68 -24.19 -2.99
C PRO A 25 3.56 -25.40 -2.07
N GLU A 26 4.50 -26.32 -2.22
CA GLU A 26 4.53 -27.56 -1.41
C GLU A 26 4.42 -27.24 0.10
N GLY A 27 3.61 -28.01 0.81
CA GLY A 27 3.35 -27.81 2.24
C GLY A 27 2.45 -26.63 2.62
N LEU A 28 1.99 -25.80 1.65
CA LEU A 28 1.17 -24.62 1.93
C LEU A 28 -0.30 -24.76 1.48
N ALA A 29 -0.77 -25.94 1.18
CA ALA A 29 -2.15 -26.17 0.76
C ALA A 29 -3.18 -25.70 1.82
N ALA A 30 -2.88 -25.86 3.10
CA ALA A 30 -3.75 -25.44 4.20
C ALA A 30 -3.67 -23.94 4.53
N PHE A 31 -2.71 -23.21 3.99
CA PHE A 31 -2.46 -21.81 4.34
C PHE A 31 -3.69 -20.90 4.15
N PRO A 32 -4.40 -20.92 2.99
CA PRO A 32 -5.56 -20.06 2.79
C PRO A 32 -6.69 -20.36 3.77
N GLY A 33 -7.01 -21.65 3.97
CA GLY A 33 -8.09 -22.07 4.88
C GLY A 33 -7.84 -21.62 6.31
N ARG A 34 -6.64 -21.86 6.83
CA ARG A 34 -6.26 -21.43 8.19
C ARG A 34 -6.35 -19.92 8.40
N LEU A 35 -5.99 -19.13 7.40
CA LEU A 35 -6.12 -17.68 7.48
C LEU A 35 -7.57 -17.23 7.50
N VAL A 36 -8.42 -17.82 6.66
CA VAL A 36 -9.86 -17.51 6.63
C VAL A 36 -10.52 -17.87 7.96
N ASP A 37 -10.22 -19.04 8.51
CA ASP A 37 -10.80 -19.50 9.78
C ASP A 37 -10.34 -18.62 10.94
N TRP A 38 -9.05 -18.28 10.99
CA TRP A 38 -8.50 -17.37 11.97
C TRP A 38 -9.13 -15.97 11.89
N GLN A 39 -9.29 -15.43 10.70
CA GLN A 39 -9.85 -14.09 10.49
C GLN A 39 -11.29 -14.01 10.98
N ARG A 40 -12.10 -15.05 10.79
CA ARG A 40 -13.49 -15.08 11.26
C ARG A 40 -13.63 -14.90 12.75
N VAL A 41 -12.66 -15.38 13.55
CA VAL A 41 -12.69 -15.34 15.02
C VAL A 41 -11.86 -14.17 15.57
N HIS A 42 -10.72 -13.89 14.96
CA HIS A 42 -9.71 -12.98 15.50
C HIS A 42 -9.42 -11.76 14.64
N GLY A 43 -10.12 -11.61 13.51
CA GLY A 43 -9.97 -10.47 12.63
C GLY A 43 -10.48 -9.16 13.25
N ARG A 44 -10.08 -8.04 12.67
CA ARG A 44 -10.51 -6.70 13.10
C ARG A 44 -11.86 -6.34 12.47
N HIS A 45 -12.96 -6.86 13.00
CA HIS A 45 -14.28 -6.69 12.39
C HIS A 45 -14.96 -5.34 12.65
N ALA A 46 -14.45 -4.54 13.59
CA ALA A 46 -15.08 -3.29 14.00
C ALA A 46 -14.73 -2.07 13.14
N LEU A 47 -13.90 -2.22 12.12
CA LEU A 47 -13.49 -1.10 11.28
C LEU A 47 -14.61 -0.75 10.28
N PRO A 48 -15.00 0.53 10.14
CA PRO A 48 -16.15 0.93 9.32
C PRO A 48 -16.09 0.45 7.87
N TRP A 49 -14.89 0.46 7.27
CA TRP A 49 -14.68 0.00 5.89
C TRP A 49 -14.68 -1.51 5.71
N GLN A 50 -14.68 -2.29 6.79
CA GLN A 50 -14.84 -3.74 6.75
C GLN A 50 -16.32 -4.18 6.83
N GLN A 51 -17.22 -3.27 7.20
CA GLN A 51 -18.65 -3.53 7.33
C GLN A 51 -19.43 -3.17 6.07
N THR A 52 -18.76 -2.93 4.96
CA THR A 52 -19.35 -2.56 3.69
C THR A 52 -18.69 -3.27 2.52
N GLN A 53 -19.42 -3.44 1.44
CA GLN A 53 -18.92 -3.87 0.13
C GLN A 53 -19.04 -2.76 -0.92
N ASP A 54 -19.38 -1.53 -0.51
CA ASP A 54 -19.39 -0.37 -1.38
C ASP A 54 -17.97 -0.03 -1.85
N PRO A 55 -17.68 -0.12 -3.15
CA PRO A 55 -16.34 0.08 -3.66
C PRO A 55 -15.81 1.51 -3.44
N TYR A 56 -16.67 2.52 -3.41
CA TYR A 56 -16.26 3.89 -3.06
C TYR A 56 -15.71 3.95 -1.63
N ARG A 57 -16.44 3.37 -0.68
CA ARG A 57 -16.08 3.36 0.74
C ARG A 57 -14.83 2.53 1.00
N VAL A 58 -14.72 1.36 0.38
CA VAL A 58 -13.54 0.50 0.49
C VAL A 58 -12.32 1.17 -0.13
N TRP A 59 -12.43 1.69 -1.36
CA TRP A 59 -11.34 2.39 -2.03
C TRP A 59 -10.84 3.61 -1.24
N LEU A 60 -11.76 4.43 -0.69
CA LEU A 60 -11.39 5.58 0.13
C LEU A 60 -10.51 5.16 1.31
N SER A 61 -10.90 4.12 2.03
CA SER A 61 -10.13 3.59 3.16
C SER A 61 -8.76 3.07 2.72
N GLU A 62 -8.69 2.32 1.61
CA GLU A 62 -7.44 1.78 1.07
C GLU A 62 -6.43 2.91 0.74
N ILE A 63 -6.90 4.01 0.16
CA ILE A 63 -6.04 5.16 -0.13
C ILE A 63 -5.62 5.89 1.16
N MET A 64 -6.53 6.08 2.11
CA MET A 64 -6.22 6.73 3.39
C MET A 64 -5.23 5.93 4.24
N LEU A 65 -5.32 4.60 4.22
CA LEU A 65 -4.46 3.68 4.98
C LEU A 65 -3.05 3.54 4.40
N GLN A 66 -2.78 4.03 3.19
CA GLN A 66 -1.42 4.03 2.65
C GLN A 66 -0.48 4.85 3.55
N GLN A 67 0.44 4.18 4.25
CA GLN A 67 1.41 4.78 5.16
C GLN A 67 0.80 5.61 6.31
N THR A 68 -0.46 5.38 6.65
CA THR A 68 -1.17 6.05 7.76
C THR A 68 -1.74 5.00 8.71
N GLN A 69 -1.70 5.28 10.00
CA GLN A 69 -2.23 4.37 11.03
C GLN A 69 -3.75 4.37 11.06
N VAL A 70 -4.35 3.21 11.38
CA VAL A 70 -5.80 3.04 11.48
C VAL A 70 -6.45 4.06 12.41
N SER A 71 -5.86 4.28 13.60
CA SER A 71 -6.36 5.25 14.59
C SER A 71 -6.49 6.68 14.04
N THR A 72 -5.56 7.08 13.16
CA THR A 72 -5.63 8.38 12.49
C THR A 72 -6.72 8.40 11.41
N VAL A 73 -6.84 7.31 10.63
CA VAL A 73 -7.77 7.25 9.49
C VAL A 73 -9.23 7.26 9.92
N LEU A 74 -9.59 6.69 11.06
CA LEU A 74 -10.99 6.58 11.50
C LEU A 74 -11.75 7.92 11.46
N ASP A 75 -11.19 8.96 12.04
CA ASP A 75 -11.77 10.30 12.09
C ASP A 75 -11.88 10.94 10.68
N TYR A 76 -10.80 10.80 9.88
CA TYR A 76 -10.77 11.35 8.53
C TYR A 76 -11.77 10.65 7.60
N TYR A 77 -11.89 9.35 7.71
CA TYR A 77 -12.82 8.55 6.92
C TYR A 77 -14.27 8.96 7.15
N THR A 78 -14.67 9.13 8.42
CA THR A 78 -16.02 9.58 8.76
C THR A 78 -16.29 10.98 8.22
N ARG A 79 -15.45 11.97 8.52
CA ARG A 79 -15.60 13.35 8.04
C ARG A 79 -15.61 13.44 6.51
N PHE A 80 -14.86 12.58 5.84
CA PHE A 80 -14.78 12.58 4.39
C PHE A 80 -16.08 12.06 3.77
N LEU A 81 -16.65 10.98 4.33
CA LEU A 81 -17.94 10.44 3.89
C LEU A 81 -19.12 11.34 4.24
N ASP A 82 -19.06 12.07 5.35
CA ASP A 82 -20.07 13.08 5.71
C ASP A 82 -20.11 14.23 4.68
N ARG A 83 -18.94 14.66 4.19
CA ARG A 83 -18.83 15.75 3.23
C ARG A 83 -19.02 15.30 1.78
N PHE A 84 -18.55 14.11 1.44
CA PHE A 84 -18.60 13.51 0.11
C PHE A 84 -19.18 12.08 0.22
N PRO A 85 -20.51 11.94 0.39
CA PRO A 85 -21.13 10.63 0.60
C PRO A 85 -21.02 9.69 -0.59
N THR A 86 -20.86 10.21 -1.81
CA THR A 86 -20.70 9.44 -3.04
C THR A 86 -19.44 9.84 -3.82
N VAL A 87 -19.01 8.97 -4.74
CA VAL A 87 -17.91 9.28 -5.66
C VAL A 87 -18.23 10.49 -6.55
N ALA A 88 -19.50 10.72 -6.88
CA ALA A 88 -19.93 11.87 -7.66
C ALA A 88 -19.78 13.18 -6.89
N ASP A 89 -20.13 13.18 -5.59
CA ASP A 89 -19.93 14.34 -4.73
C ASP A 89 -18.44 14.71 -4.62
N LEU A 90 -17.58 13.69 -4.46
CA LEU A 90 -16.14 13.89 -4.43
C LEU A 90 -15.60 14.40 -5.78
N ALA A 91 -16.09 13.88 -6.90
CA ALA A 91 -15.67 14.29 -8.24
C ALA A 91 -16.05 15.74 -8.55
N ALA A 92 -17.23 16.18 -8.10
CA ALA A 92 -17.75 17.53 -8.33
C ALA A 92 -17.16 18.60 -7.40
N ALA A 93 -16.52 18.18 -6.30
CA ALA A 93 -15.96 19.10 -5.31
C ALA A 93 -14.77 19.88 -5.87
N PRO A 94 -14.55 21.13 -5.44
CA PRO A 94 -13.28 21.82 -5.67
C PRO A 94 -12.12 21.05 -5.03
N LEU A 95 -10.98 20.97 -5.72
CA LEU A 95 -9.79 20.28 -5.20
C LEU A 95 -9.34 20.83 -3.85
N ASP A 96 -9.49 22.14 -3.63
CA ASP A 96 -9.10 22.80 -2.38
C ASP A 96 -9.94 22.30 -1.18
N ASP A 97 -11.23 22.02 -1.37
CA ASP A 97 -12.09 21.42 -0.33
C ASP A 97 -11.59 20.00 0.04
N VAL A 98 -11.21 19.21 -0.97
CA VAL A 98 -10.65 17.87 -0.76
C VAL A 98 -9.31 17.94 -0.01
N LEU A 99 -8.45 18.86 -0.39
CA LEU A 99 -7.15 19.06 0.27
C LEU A 99 -7.30 19.59 1.70
N ALA A 100 -8.27 20.43 1.95
CA ALA A 100 -8.58 20.95 3.30
C ALA A 100 -9.03 19.83 4.25
N LEU A 101 -9.92 18.92 3.80
CA LEU A 101 -10.33 17.75 4.58
C LEU A 101 -9.19 16.73 4.76
N TRP A 102 -8.24 16.68 3.82
CA TRP A 102 -7.07 15.79 3.88
C TRP A 102 -5.95 16.34 4.77
N ALA A 103 -6.05 17.61 5.20
CA ALA A 103 -4.99 18.26 5.96
C ALA A 103 -4.64 17.50 7.24
N GLY A 104 -3.35 17.19 7.41
CA GLY A 104 -2.83 16.37 8.52
C GLY A 104 -2.59 14.90 8.20
N LEU A 105 -3.20 14.29 7.17
CA LEU A 105 -2.91 12.92 6.74
C LEU A 105 -1.55 12.78 6.04
N GLY A 106 -1.02 13.88 5.50
CA GLY A 106 0.23 13.87 4.73
C GLY A 106 0.10 13.24 3.35
N TYR A 107 1.21 13.21 2.61
CA TYR A 107 1.26 12.63 1.25
C TYR A 107 0.12 13.13 0.36
N TYR A 108 -0.01 14.44 0.20
CA TYR A 108 -1.10 15.11 -0.51
C TYR A 108 -1.29 14.69 -1.97
N SER A 109 -0.29 14.05 -2.58
CA SER A 109 -0.44 13.41 -3.89
C SER A 109 -1.54 12.35 -3.89
N ARG A 110 -1.78 11.67 -2.74
CA ARG A 110 -2.90 10.73 -2.60
C ARG A 110 -4.24 11.42 -2.74
N ALA A 111 -4.43 12.57 -2.08
CA ALA A 111 -5.66 13.35 -2.17
C ALA A 111 -5.92 13.87 -3.60
N ARG A 112 -4.89 14.36 -4.28
CA ARG A 112 -5.00 14.77 -5.69
C ARG A 112 -5.35 13.61 -6.62
N ASN A 113 -4.71 12.47 -6.44
CA ASN A 113 -5.03 11.28 -7.22
C ASN A 113 -6.41 10.73 -6.86
N LEU A 114 -6.81 10.78 -5.59
CA LEU A 114 -8.15 10.42 -5.14
C LEU A 114 -9.22 11.26 -5.86
N HIS A 115 -9.05 12.57 -5.91
CA HIS A 115 -9.97 13.47 -6.59
C HIS A 115 -10.02 13.21 -8.11
N ARG A 116 -8.86 13.07 -8.77
CA ARG A 116 -8.80 12.73 -10.20
C ARG A 116 -9.40 11.36 -10.49
N CYS A 117 -9.17 10.37 -9.62
CA CYS A 117 -9.77 9.06 -9.75
C CYS A 117 -11.31 9.13 -9.67
N ALA A 118 -11.86 9.90 -8.73
CA ALA A 118 -13.31 10.12 -8.65
C ALA A 118 -13.87 10.74 -9.94
N GLN A 119 -13.19 11.73 -10.51
CA GLN A 119 -13.55 12.33 -11.80
C GLN A 119 -13.52 11.31 -12.93
N ASP A 120 -12.48 10.46 -12.99
CA ASP A 120 -12.36 9.40 -14.01
C ASP A 120 -13.47 8.33 -13.84
N VAL A 121 -13.83 7.97 -12.60
CA VAL A 121 -14.93 7.02 -12.34
C VAL A 121 -16.25 7.59 -12.86
N VAL A 122 -16.53 8.87 -12.61
CA VAL A 122 -17.74 9.51 -13.11
C VAL A 122 -17.72 9.62 -14.64
N ALA A 123 -16.61 10.08 -15.22
CA ALA A 123 -16.53 10.36 -16.65
C ALA A 123 -16.48 9.10 -17.52
N ARG A 124 -15.78 8.05 -17.08
CA ARG A 124 -15.54 6.83 -17.88
C ARG A 124 -16.50 5.70 -17.54
N PHE A 125 -17.00 5.66 -16.32
CA PHE A 125 -17.78 4.56 -15.79
C PHE A 125 -19.16 5.00 -15.22
N GLY A 126 -19.58 6.23 -15.48
CA GLY A 126 -20.90 6.72 -15.08
C GLY A 126 -21.11 6.81 -13.55
N GLY A 127 -20.05 6.90 -12.78
CA GLY A 127 -20.12 6.95 -11.31
C GLY A 127 -20.09 5.59 -10.62
N GLU A 128 -19.97 4.50 -11.37
CA GLU A 128 -19.82 3.14 -10.84
C GLU A 128 -18.36 2.68 -10.96
N PHE A 129 -17.81 2.10 -9.89
CA PHE A 129 -16.46 1.55 -9.95
C PHE A 129 -16.41 0.30 -10.84
N PRO A 130 -15.38 0.17 -11.70
CA PRO A 130 -15.20 -1.06 -12.48
C PRO A 130 -14.98 -2.27 -11.55
N ARG A 131 -15.44 -3.43 -11.98
CA ARG A 131 -15.53 -4.62 -11.13
C ARG A 131 -14.29 -5.51 -11.17
N SER A 132 -13.36 -5.28 -12.09
CA SER A 132 -12.12 -6.06 -12.21
C SER A 132 -10.90 -5.29 -11.73
N ALA A 133 -9.95 -5.99 -11.15
CA ALA A 133 -8.66 -5.43 -10.73
C ALA A 133 -7.91 -4.78 -11.91
N GLU A 134 -7.99 -5.38 -13.10
CA GLU A 134 -7.37 -4.86 -14.32
C GLU A 134 -7.90 -3.47 -14.67
N GLN A 135 -9.22 -3.28 -14.65
CA GLN A 135 -9.84 -1.99 -14.94
C GLN A 135 -9.59 -0.97 -13.82
N LEU A 136 -9.66 -1.41 -12.55
CA LEU A 136 -9.36 -0.56 -11.39
C LEU A 136 -7.93 -0.02 -11.43
N GLU A 137 -6.96 -0.81 -11.87
CA GLU A 137 -5.54 -0.40 -11.98
C GLU A 137 -5.32 0.70 -13.03
N THR A 138 -6.26 0.91 -13.96
CA THR A 138 -6.19 2.01 -14.94
C THR A 138 -6.53 3.37 -14.35
N LEU A 139 -7.08 3.42 -13.14
CA LEU A 139 -7.53 4.65 -12.50
C LEU A 139 -6.37 5.38 -11.79
N PRO A 140 -6.38 6.71 -11.74
CA PRO A 140 -5.33 7.52 -11.13
C PRO A 140 -5.09 7.16 -9.65
N GLY A 141 -3.84 6.85 -9.31
CA GLY A 141 -3.43 6.55 -7.93
C GLY A 141 -3.82 5.17 -7.41
N ILE A 142 -4.46 4.34 -8.22
CA ILE A 142 -4.75 2.94 -7.91
C ILE A 142 -3.66 2.06 -8.51
N GLY A 143 -2.78 1.54 -7.65
CA GLY A 143 -1.79 0.54 -8.05
C GLY A 143 -2.34 -0.88 -7.91
N ARG A 144 -1.63 -1.86 -8.50
CA ARG A 144 -2.02 -3.28 -8.53
C ARG A 144 -2.55 -3.81 -7.19
N SER A 145 -1.89 -3.53 -6.07
CA SER A 145 -2.32 -4.04 -4.76
C SER A 145 -3.64 -3.43 -4.28
N THR A 146 -3.84 -2.12 -4.50
CA THR A 146 -5.09 -1.43 -4.17
C THR A 146 -6.24 -1.88 -5.09
N ALA A 147 -5.98 -2.00 -6.38
CA ALA A 147 -6.95 -2.54 -7.35
C ALA A 147 -7.42 -3.94 -6.95
N SER A 148 -6.47 -4.82 -6.64
CA SER A 148 -6.76 -6.18 -6.19
C SER A 148 -7.52 -6.21 -4.86
N ALA A 149 -7.21 -5.32 -3.91
CA ALA A 149 -7.92 -5.25 -2.64
C ALA A 149 -9.39 -4.85 -2.84
N VAL A 150 -9.65 -3.79 -3.60
CA VAL A 150 -11.03 -3.36 -3.93
C VAL A 150 -11.78 -4.47 -4.66
N ALA A 151 -11.17 -5.09 -5.67
CA ALA A 151 -11.79 -6.16 -6.45
C ALA A 151 -12.11 -7.41 -5.60
N ALA A 152 -11.20 -7.79 -4.69
CA ALA A 152 -11.41 -8.91 -3.78
C ALA A 152 -12.49 -8.62 -2.74
N PHE A 153 -12.47 -7.44 -2.10
CA PHE A 153 -13.42 -7.07 -1.06
C PHE A 153 -14.84 -6.84 -1.58
N CYS A 154 -14.97 -6.13 -2.69
CA CYS A 154 -16.27 -5.70 -3.18
C CYS A 154 -16.92 -6.68 -4.14
N PHE A 155 -16.12 -7.42 -4.90
CA PHE A 155 -16.62 -8.25 -5.99
C PHE A 155 -16.22 -9.73 -5.87
N GLY A 156 -15.43 -10.09 -4.87
CA GLY A 156 -14.95 -11.47 -4.68
C GLY A 156 -14.03 -11.96 -5.79
N GLU A 157 -13.40 -11.04 -6.54
CA GLU A 157 -12.48 -11.41 -7.60
C GLU A 157 -11.28 -12.17 -7.03
N ARG A 158 -10.90 -13.25 -7.72
CA ARG A 158 -9.79 -14.09 -7.32
C ARG A 158 -8.45 -13.50 -7.72
N VAL A 159 -8.02 -12.48 -7.00
CA VAL A 159 -6.77 -11.73 -7.24
C VAL A 159 -5.96 -11.59 -5.97
N ALA A 160 -4.63 -11.63 -6.10
CA ALA A 160 -3.74 -11.47 -4.96
C ALA A 160 -3.54 -10.01 -4.61
N ILE A 161 -3.22 -9.74 -3.33
CA ILE A 161 -2.65 -8.48 -2.87
C ILE A 161 -1.20 -8.70 -2.44
N LEU A 162 -0.40 -7.63 -2.49
CA LEU A 162 0.98 -7.68 -2.02
C LEU A 162 1.40 -6.33 -1.43
N ASP A 163 0.68 -5.87 -0.41
CA ASP A 163 1.03 -4.69 0.37
C ASP A 163 2.23 -4.94 1.30
N GLY A 164 2.61 -3.98 2.12
CA GLY A 164 3.73 -4.12 3.05
C GLY A 164 3.53 -5.21 4.11
N ASN A 165 2.30 -5.47 4.54
CA ASN A 165 1.97 -6.52 5.50
C ASN A 165 2.06 -7.89 4.84
N VAL A 166 1.43 -8.06 3.69
CA VAL A 166 1.41 -9.32 2.94
C VAL A 166 2.82 -9.70 2.46
N LYS A 167 3.60 -8.74 1.94
CA LYS A 167 5.03 -8.96 1.64
C LYS A 167 5.78 -9.55 2.82
N ARG A 168 5.60 -8.99 4.01
CA ARG A 168 6.26 -9.47 5.22
C ARG A 168 5.79 -10.85 5.64
N VAL A 169 4.47 -11.08 5.66
CA VAL A 169 3.88 -12.38 6.02
C VAL A 169 4.38 -13.47 5.07
N LEU A 170 4.23 -13.28 3.77
CA LEU A 170 4.64 -14.28 2.78
C LEU A 170 6.16 -14.50 2.77
N SER A 171 6.96 -13.44 2.88
CA SER A 171 8.41 -13.59 2.96
C SER A 171 8.84 -14.43 4.16
N ARG A 172 8.16 -14.31 5.30
CA ARG A 172 8.44 -15.11 6.51
C ARG A 172 7.94 -16.53 6.38
N VAL A 173 6.72 -16.72 5.89
CA VAL A 173 6.15 -18.07 5.70
C VAL A 173 7.02 -18.90 4.76
N LEU A 174 7.56 -18.29 3.73
CA LEU A 174 8.39 -18.95 2.71
C LEU A 174 9.89 -18.95 3.04
N ALA A 175 10.36 -18.26 4.09
CA ALA A 175 11.76 -17.87 4.26
C ALA A 175 12.35 -17.32 2.94
N TYR A 176 11.63 -16.38 2.32
CA TYR A 176 11.91 -15.90 0.98
C TYR A 176 13.18 -15.04 0.95
N GLU A 177 14.22 -15.53 0.31
CA GLU A 177 15.54 -14.90 0.24
C GLU A 177 15.66 -13.84 -0.87
N GLY A 178 14.64 -13.68 -1.71
CA GLY A 178 14.64 -12.67 -2.76
C GLY A 178 14.63 -11.25 -2.18
N ASP A 179 15.56 -10.42 -2.62
CA ASP A 179 15.63 -9.01 -2.22
C ASP A 179 14.46 -8.22 -2.82
N LEU A 180 13.52 -7.80 -1.99
CA LEU A 180 12.33 -7.05 -2.41
C LEU A 180 12.62 -5.62 -2.92
N ALA A 181 13.88 -5.15 -2.88
CA ALA A 181 14.29 -3.96 -3.61
C ALA A 181 14.39 -4.21 -5.13
N GLN A 182 14.47 -5.47 -5.54
CA GLN A 182 14.54 -5.90 -6.93
C GLN A 182 13.16 -6.23 -7.49
N ALA A 183 12.83 -5.69 -8.67
CA ALA A 183 11.55 -5.93 -9.31
C ALA A 183 11.29 -7.41 -9.63
N ARG A 184 12.34 -8.18 -9.99
CA ARG A 184 12.25 -9.62 -10.27
C ARG A 184 11.78 -10.40 -9.03
N ALA A 185 12.37 -10.13 -7.87
CA ALA A 185 12.00 -10.79 -6.62
C ALA A 185 10.56 -10.45 -6.22
N THR A 186 10.16 -9.18 -6.37
CA THR A 186 8.78 -8.76 -6.09
C THR A 186 7.79 -9.45 -7.05
N ARG A 187 8.11 -9.61 -8.35
CA ARG A 187 7.25 -10.35 -9.29
C ARG A 187 7.10 -11.83 -8.89
N ALA A 188 8.21 -12.49 -8.56
CA ALA A 188 8.15 -13.88 -8.11
C ALA A 188 7.28 -14.06 -6.86
N LEU A 189 7.33 -13.12 -5.91
CA LEU A 189 6.48 -13.16 -4.73
C LEU A 189 4.99 -12.92 -5.08
N TRP A 190 4.68 -12.09 -6.10
CA TRP A 190 3.33 -11.95 -6.64
C TRP A 190 2.80 -13.27 -7.22
N ASP A 191 3.63 -13.99 -7.97
CA ASP A 191 3.24 -15.28 -8.56
C ASP A 191 2.92 -16.30 -7.46
N ILE A 192 3.73 -16.34 -6.40
CA ILE A 192 3.46 -17.20 -5.23
C ILE A 192 2.17 -16.76 -4.52
N ALA A 193 1.98 -15.46 -4.30
CA ALA A 193 0.76 -14.94 -3.69
C ALA A 193 -0.50 -15.35 -4.49
N THR A 194 -0.43 -15.32 -5.82
CA THR A 194 -1.52 -15.74 -6.71
C THR A 194 -1.81 -17.24 -6.61
N ARG A 195 -0.78 -18.07 -6.45
CA ARG A 195 -0.92 -19.53 -6.25
C ARG A 195 -1.55 -19.91 -4.90
N LEU A 196 -1.39 -19.05 -3.90
CA LEU A 196 -1.95 -19.23 -2.54
C LEU A 196 -3.41 -18.77 -2.40
N LEU A 197 -4.04 -18.26 -3.45
CA LEU A 197 -5.43 -17.78 -3.39
C LEU A 197 -6.42 -18.94 -3.16
N PRO A 198 -7.48 -18.72 -2.36
CA PRO A 198 -8.61 -19.65 -2.25
C PRO A 198 -9.17 -20.05 -3.61
N ARG A 199 -9.80 -21.21 -3.71
CA ARG A 199 -10.34 -21.75 -4.96
C ARG A 199 -11.84 -21.96 -4.93
N GLU A 200 -12.44 -21.99 -3.75
CA GLU A 200 -13.85 -22.30 -3.55
C GLU A 200 -14.57 -21.17 -2.85
N ASN A 201 -15.85 -21.03 -3.13
CA ASN A 201 -16.73 -20.02 -2.51
C ASN A 201 -16.15 -18.61 -2.54
N LEU A 202 -15.62 -18.18 -3.69
CA LEU A 202 -14.80 -16.98 -3.83
C LEU A 202 -15.49 -15.71 -3.32
N ALA A 203 -16.78 -15.55 -3.54
CA ALA A 203 -17.54 -14.41 -3.05
C ALA A 203 -17.43 -14.23 -1.51
N ARG A 204 -17.20 -15.30 -0.76
CA ARG A 204 -17.08 -15.30 0.69
C ARG A 204 -15.64 -15.45 1.17
N THR A 205 -14.84 -16.27 0.50
CA THR A 205 -13.49 -16.59 0.94
C THR A 205 -12.47 -15.55 0.52
N MET A 206 -12.63 -14.90 -0.64
CA MET A 206 -11.69 -13.88 -1.10
C MET A 206 -11.64 -12.64 -0.19
N PRO A 207 -12.78 -12.01 0.18
CA PRO A 207 -12.74 -10.90 1.14
C PRO A 207 -12.09 -11.30 2.48
N ALA A 208 -12.49 -12.45 3.03
CA ALA A 208 -11.95 -12.93 4.31
C ALA A 208 -10.45 -13.24 4.23
N TYR A 209 -9.97 -13.89 3.17
CA TYR A 209 -8.56 -14.20 2.96
C TYR A 209 -7.71 -12.94 2.77
N THR A 210 -8.19 -12.01 1.96
CA THR A 210 -7.51 -10.72 1.73
C THR A 210 -7.36 -9.95 3.03
N GLN A 211 -8.45 -9.86 3.81
CA GLN A 211 -8.42 -9.21 5.12
C GLN A 211 -7.54 -9.95 6.13
N ALA A 212 -7.57 -11.29 6.14
CA ALA A 212 -6.77 -12.11 7.03
C ALA A 212 -5.26 -11.86 6.88
N GLN A 213 -4.78 -11.70 5.66
CA GLN A 213 -3.36 -11.41 5.41
C GLN A 213 -2.97 -10.03 5.96
N MET A 214 -3.81 -9.03 5.76
CA MET A 214 -3.60 -7.68 6.29
C MET A 214 -3.65 -7.69 7.82
N ASP A 215 -4.63 -8.34 8.41
CA ASP A 215 -4.82 -8.42 9.86
C ASP A 215 -3.67 -9.19 10.52
N LEU A 216 -3.29 -10.33 9.99
CA LEU A 216 -2.16 -11.11 10.50
C LEU A 216 -0.87 -10.28 10.51
N GLY A 217 -0.62 -9.54 9.42
CA GLY A 217 0.53 -8.65 9.33
C GLY A 217 0.47 -7.49 10.32
N ALA A 218 -0.70 -6.93 10.55
CA ALA A 218 -0.88 -5.78 11.44
C ALA A 218 -0.84 -6.15 12.93
N THR A 219 -1.32 -7.35 13.32
CA THR A 219 -1.54 -7.73 14.72
C THR A 219 -0.54 -8.72 15.27
N LEU A 220 -0.24 -9.81 14.54
CA LEU A 220 0.63 -10.89 15.01
C LEU A 220 2.00 -10.90 14.33
N CYS A 221 2.03 -10.91 13.00
CA CYS A 221 3.29 -10.95 12.24
C CYS A 221 3.90 -9.54 12.08
N THR A 222 4.11 -8.85 13.21
CA THR A 222 4.60 -7.45 13.24
C THR A 222 6.07 -7.34 12.80
N PRO A 223 6.56 -6.15 12.37
CA PRO A 223 7.92 -6.02 11.87
C PRO A 223 9.01 -6.42 12.85
N LYS A 224 8.95 -5.95 14.09
CA LYS A 224 10.02 -6.09 15.09
C LYS A 224 9.80 -7.22 16.09
N ARG A 225 8.55 -7.47 16.47
CA ARG A 225 8.18 -8.43 17.53
C ARG A 225 6.98 -9.27 17.09
N PRO A 226 7.19 -10.24 16.17
CA PRO A 226 6.09 -11.13 15.76
C PRO A 226 5.69 -12.05 16.90
N ASP A 227 4.37 -12.19 17.13
CA ASP A 227 3.80 -13.13 18.09
C ASP A 227 3.58 -14.50 17.42
N CYS A 228 4.67 -15.18 17.15
CA CYS A 228 4.67 -16.48 16.46
C CYS A 228 3.90 -17.59 17.21
N PRO A 229 3.93 -17.68 18.56
CA PRO A 229 3.17 -18.69 19.27
C PRO A 229 1.65 -18.63 19.04
N ARG A 230 1.10 -17.46 18.74
CA ARG A 230 -0.33 -17.27 18.47
C ARG A 230 -0.69 -17.25 16.98
N CYS A 231 0.32 -17.43 16.11
CA CYS A 231 0.13 -17.35 14.67
C CYS A 231 -0.59 -18.60 14.12
N PRO A 232 -1.71 -18.46 13.36
CA PRO A 232 -2.49 -19.61 12.85
C PRO A 232 -1.73 -20.46 11.84
N VAL A 233 -0.62 -19.96 11.32
CA VAL A 233 0.22 -20.62 10.31
C VAL A 233 1.67 -20.84 10.80
N GLN A 234 1.86 -20.90 12.12
CA GLN A 234 3.18 -21.07 12.73
C GLN A 234 3.93 -22.29 12.21
N ASP A 235 3.28 -23.45 12.21
CA ASP A 235 3.84 -24.74 11.75
C ASP A 235 4.14 -24.78 10.24
N LEU A 236 3.46 -23.95 9.46
CA LEU A 236 3.72 -23.78 8.02
C LEU A 236 4.86 -22.79 7.74
N CYS A 237 5.26 -22.00 8.75
CA CYS A 237 6.18 -20.88 8.57
C CYS A 237 7.65 -21.32 8.56
N ALA A 238 8.29 -21.29 7.40
CA ALA A 238 9.72 -21.61 7.27
C ALA A 238 10.61 -20.65 8.06
N GLY A 239 10.32 -19.36 8.06
CA GLY A 239 11.09 -18.37 8.85
C GLY A 239 11.02 -18.61 10.36
N TYR A 240 9.87 -19.13 10.87
CA TYR A 240 9.76 -19.55 12.25
C TYR A 240 10.60 -20.81 12.53
N ARG A 241 10.53 -21.83 11.66
CA ARG A 241 11.35 -23.05 11.79
C ARG A 241 12.86 -22.78 11.78
N LEU A 242 13.28 -21.73 11.06
CA LEU A 242 14.68 -21.28 11.06
C LEU A 242 15.06 -20.50 12.33
N GLY A 243 14.11 -20.16 13.20
CA GLY A 243 14.35 -19.35 14.40
C GLY A 243 14.53 -17.84 14.13
N GLU A 244 14.50 -17.39 12.87
CA GLU A 244 14.85 -16.03 12.46
C GLU A 244 13.73 -15.35 11.63
N PRO A 245 12.46 -15.29 12.09
CA PRO A 245 11.38 -14.72 11.30
C PRO A 245 11.62 -13.24 10.96
N THR A 246 12.34 -12.50 11.81
CA THR A 246 12.61 -11.07 11.61
C THR A 246 13.67 -10.78 10.55
N ARG A 247 14.44 -11.79 10.12
CA ARG A 247 15.34 -11.69 8.96
C ARG A 247 14.59 -11.34 7.68
N PHE A 248 13.32 -11.76 7.58
CA PHE A 248 12.49 -11.56 6.39
C PHE A 248 11.46 -10.46 6.57
N PRO A 249 11.17 -9.67 5.51
CA PRO A 249 11.72 -9.73 4.14
C PRO A 249 13.13 -9.16 4.03
N ILE A 250 13.93 -9.69 3.11
CA ILE A 250 15.22 -9.11 2.74
C ILE A 250 15.00 -7.88 1.87
N LYS A 251 15.67 -6.77 2.22
CA LYS A 251 15.57 -5.50 1.50
C LYS A 251 16.89 -4.73 1.61
N SER A 252 17.67 -4.76 0.54
CA SER A 252 18.99 -4.13 0.50
C SER A 252 18.94 -2.60 0.38
N ARG A 253 17.84 -2.03 -0.12
CA ARG A 253 17.72 -0.59 -0.32
C ARG A 253 17.62 0.16 1.00
N VAL A 254 18.68 0.85 1.35
CA VAL A 254 18.71 1.81 2.46
C VAL A 254 18.25 3.18 1.93
N LEU A 255 17.26 3.78 2.57
CA LEU A 255 16.85 5.15 2.26
C LEU A 255 17.99 6.10 2.67
N LYS A 256 18.62 6.75 1.70
CA LYS A 256 19.49 7.89 1.98
C LYS A 256 18.60 9.06 2.44
N ARG A 257 18.76 9.46 3.69
CA ARG A 257 18.12 10.68 4.20
C ARG A 257 18.97 11.86 3.80
N SER A 258 18.36 12.89 3.22
CA SER A 258 18.96 14.20 3.04
C SER A 258 18.25 15.18 3.99
N SER A 259 19.00 16.15 4.51
CA SER A 259 18.45 17.30 5.24
C SER A 259 18.63 18.54 4.38
N GLN A 260 17.62 19.40 4.40
CA GLN A 260 17.66 20.69 3.72
C GLN A 260 17.21 21.74 4.71
N THR A 261 17.95 22.84 4.79
CA THR A 261 17.53 24.02 5.56
C THR A 261 16.65 24.88 4.69
N LEU A 262 15.49 25.26 5.21
CA LEU A 262 14.55 26.11 4.52
C LEU A 262 14.36 27.39 5.33
N TRP A 263 14.45 28.52 4.66
CA TRP A 263 14.08 29.81 5.22
C TRP A 263 12.66 30.17 4.80
N LEU A 264 11.84 30.56 5.77
CA LEU A 264 10.46 30.98 5.55
C LEU A 264 10.32 32.46 5.82
N LEU A 265 9.93 33.24 4.81
CA LEU A 265 9.66 34.65 4.96
C LEU A 265 8.20 34.85 5.40
N TRP A 266 8.02 35.46 6.58
CA TRP A 266 6.72 35.86 7.09
C TRP A 266 6.45 37.33 6.78
N LEU A 267 5.65 37.55 5.78
CA LEU A 267 5.17 38.91 5.43
C LEU A 267 3.75 39.10 5.95
N ARG A 268 3.58 40.07 6.82
CA ARG A 268 2.26 40.46 7.38
C ARG A 268 1.96 41.89 7.04
N ARG A 269 0.77 42.11 6.49
CA ARG A 269 0.22 43.45 6.22
C ARG A 269 -0.36 44.05 7.51
N ALA A 270 -0.54 45.39 7.55
CA ALA A 270 -1.04 46.10 8.72
C ALA A 270 -2.45 45.68 9.17
N ASP A 271 -3.28 45.21 8.23
CA ASP A 271 -4.62 44.66 8.50
C ASP A 271 -4.61 43.20 9.01
N GLY A 272 -3.43 42.63 9.22
CA GLY A 272 -3.26 41.28 9.72
C GLY A 272 -3.17 40.20 8.64
N ALA A 273 -3.38 40.51 7.37
CA ALA A 273 -3.24 39.57 6.26
C ALA A 273 -1.80 39.06 6.14
N VAL A 274 -1.64 37.77 5.87
CA VAL A 274 -0.34 37.09 5.69
C VAL A 274 -0.17 36.75 4.22
N TRP A 275 1.02 37.03 3.68
CA TRP A 275 1.37 36.60 2.33
C TRP A 275 1.67 35.12 2.29
N LEU A 276 0.97 34.40 1.40
CA LEU A 276 1.24 33.00 1.10
C LEU A 276 1.56 32.84 -0.39
N SER A 277 2.50 31.95 -0.70
CA SER A 277 2.82 31.54 -2.07
C SER A 277 2.44 30.10 -2.31
N GLN A 278 1.98 29.78 -3.51
CA GLN A 278 1.70 28.40 -3.89
C GLN A 278 2.99 27.70 -4.29
N ARG A 279 3.22 26.52 -3.72
CA ARG A 279 4.41 25.73 -4.02
C ARG A 279 4.38 25.19 -5.46
N PRO A 280 5.53 25.15 -6.15
CA PRO A 280 5.62 24.64 -7.51
C PRO A 280 5.27 23.15 -7.60
N VAL A 281 4.84 22.75 -8.79
CA VAL A 281 4.57 21.34 -9.16
C VAL A 281 5.57 20.98 -10.27
N PRO A 282 6.35 19.87 -10.12
CA PRO A 282 6.37 18.88 -9.02
C PRO A 282 7.19 19.35 -7.81
N GLY A 283 6.96 18.72 -6.66
CA GLY A 283 7.77 18.98 -5.46
C GLY A 283 7.14 18.47 -4.15
N VAL A 284 7.88 18.66 -3.06
CA VAL A 284 7.35 18.39 -1.70
C VAL A 284 6.26 19.41 -1.41
N TRP A 285 5.07 18.91 -0.99
CA TRP A 285 3.86 19.73 -0.78
C TRP A 285 3.43 20.57 -2.01
N ALA A 286 3.69 20.04 -3.20
CA ALA A 286 3.35 20.70 -4.48
C ALA A 286 1.90 21.19 -4.50
N GLY A 287 1.70 22.44 -4.96
CA GLY A 287 0.38 23.06 -5.09
C GLY A 287 -0.26 23.52 -3.77
N LEU A 288 0.34 23.25 -2.60
CA LEU A 288 -0.14 23.80 -1.33
C LEU A 288 0.37 25.24 -1.13
N PHE A 289 -0.40 26.04 -0.42
CA PHE A 289 0.05 27.36 0.01
C PHE A 289 0.97 27.27 1.22
N CYS A 290 2.04 28.02 1.22
CA CYS A 290 2.97 28.16 2.34
C CYS A 290 3.48 29.59 2.45
N LEU A 291 4.16 29.91 3.56
CA LEU A 291 4.97 31.12 3.64
C LEU A 291 6.00 31.12 2.51
N CYS A 292 6.41 32.30 2.05
CA CYS A 292 7.40 32.42 0.99
C CYS A 292 8.69 31.68 1.35
N LEU A 293 9.10 30.73 0.50
CA LEU A 293 10.28 29.91 0.67
C LEU A 293 11.47 30.61 0.04
N LEU A 294 12.51 30.84 0.86
CA LEU A 294 13.82 31.23 0.38
C LEU A 294 14.71 29.97 0.42
N TYR A 295 15.07 29.46 -0.75
CA TYR A 295 16.03 28.36 -0.85
C TYR A 295 17.46 28.92 -0.62
N THR A 296 18.27 28.21 0.14
CA THR A 296 19.67 28.62 0.41
C THR A 296 20.53 28.67 -0.86
N SER A 297 20.14 27.95 -1.93
CA SER A 297 20.75 28.04 -3.25
C SER A 297 20.40 29.36 -3.97
N ASP A 298 19.20 29.89 -3.72
CA ASP A 298 18.74 31.14 -4.35
C ASP A 298 19.39 32.36 -3.69
N ALA A 299 19.85 32.24 -2.43
CA ALA A 299 20.61 33.29 -1.75
C ALA A 299 22.05 33.45 -2.29
N ALA A 300 22.52 32.49 -3.10
CA ALA A 300 23.80 32.55 -3.79
C ALA A 300 23.67 32.95 -5.26
N ASP A 301 22.44 33.04 -5.78
CA ASP A 301 22.21 33.47 -7.16
C ASP A 301 22.11 35.02 -7.19
N ASP A 302 23.00 35.63 -7.95
CA ASP A 302 23.18 37.09 -8.11
C ASP A 302 21.96 37.85 -8.71
N SER A 303 20.80 37.20 -8.79
CA SER A 303 19.57 37.79 -9.33
C SER A 303 18.91 38.84 -8.40
N LEU A 304 19.47 39.10 -7.22
CA LEU A 304 19.09 40.13 -6.27
C LEU A 304 20.11 41.30 -6.17
N ARG A 305 21.01 41.44 -7.15
CA ARG A 305 21.87 42.62 -7.29
C ARG A 305 21.28 43.65 -8.23
#